data_f7871a46bad30d64046a5976955e1414
#
_entry.id   f7871a46bad30d64046a5976955e1414
#
_cell.length_a   1.000
_cell.length_b   1.000
_cell.length_c   1.000
_cell.angle_alpha   90.00
_cell.angle_beta   90.00
_cell.angle_gamma   90.00
#
_symmetry.space_group_name_H-M   'P 1'
#
loop_
_entity.id
_entity.type
_entity.pdbx_description
1 polymer ?
#
loop_
_entity_poly.entity_id
_entity_poly.type
_entity_poly.pdbx_seq_one_letter_code
_entity_poly.pdbx_strand_id
1 'polypeptide(L)'
;MEPHPFEGYLNHPVTRKILLKLTSGPNGHTPMENIFYSYRDPGAETLHKIKYLPFHRALDYFVARTGIPREKAINKVFHHQPTVRTLVNTARSIAVRGLVAPQRFLAPLLVVWNITNACNLTCKHCYQNATARRSGDELCRAEKIAVIDQLSENYVPMVAIAGGEPLTDPDLWAVLERAQEKRVYVTIATNGTLLTPRNVDRIASFGVKYVEVSLDSSDPSTHDAFRGVPGAWARTVEGIQNVVAHPDIRCGMAVCF
;
A
#
# COMPACT_ATOMS: atom_id res chain seq x y z
N MET A 1 -28.62 -7.09 -17.98
CA MET A 1 -27.48 -6.23 -18.39
C MET A 1 -26.69 -7.06 -19.40
N GLU A 2 -26.64 -6.66 -20.65
CA GLU A 2 -25.83 -7.39 -21.64
C GLU A 2 -24.35 -7.34 -21.23
N PRO A 3 -23.64 -8.47 -21.33
CA PRO A 3 -22.23 -8.51 -20.98
C PRO A 3 -21.44 -7.57 -21.90
N HIS A 4 -20.58 -6.75 -21.29
CA HIS A 4 -19.73 -5.85 -22.07
C HIS A 4 -18.83 -6.68 -23.01
N PRO A 5 -18.59 -6.27 -24.27
CA PRO A 5 -17.79 -7.05 -25.23
C PRO A 5 -16.44 -7.55 -24.69
N PHE A 6 -15.81 -6.78 -23.78
CA PHE A 6 -14.58 -7.18 -23.10
C PHE A 6 -14.73 -8.41 -22.19
N GLU A 7 -15.91 -8.69 -21.65
CA GLU A 7 -16.11 -9.85 -20.76
C GLU A 7 -15.88 -11.17 -21.51
N GLY A 8 -16.36 -11.27 -22.74
CA GLY A 8 -16.14 -12.43 -23.58
C GLY A 8 -14.65 -12.67 -23.88
N TYR A 9 -13.91 -11.61 -24.18
CA TYR A 9 -12.48 -11.71 -24.45
C TYR A 9 -11.67 -12.11 -23.20
N LEU A 10 -11.94 -11.52 -22.05
CA LEU A 10 -11.23 -11.80 -20.81
C LEU A 10 -11.56 -13.18 -20.25
N ASN A 11 -12.77 -13.69 -20.50
CA ASN A 11 -13.18 -15.04 -20.09
C ASN A 11 -12.75 -16.13 -21.08
N HIS A 12 -12.26 -15.76 -22.27
CA HIS A 12 -11.84 -16.74 -23.27
C HIS A 12 -10.66 -17.59 -22.73
N PRO A 13 -10.69 -18.94 -22.88
CA PRO A 13 -9.68 -19.83 -22.32
C PRO A 13 -8.24 -19.48 -22.73
N VAL A 14 -8.04 -19.03 -23.97
CA VAL A 14 -6.72 -18.63 -24.48
C VAL A 14 -6.24 -17.38 -23.76
N THR A 15 -7.08 -16.36 -23.62
CA THR A 15 -6.76 -15.12 -22.90
C THR A 15 -6.40 -15.42 -21.44
N ARG A 16 -7.18 -16.26 -20.77
CA ARG A 16 -6.90 -16.67 -19.40
C ARG A 16 -5.54 -17.39 -19.25
N LYS A 17 -5.20 -18.28 -20.19
CA LYS A 17 -3.87 -18.93 -20.23
C LYS A 17 -2.73 -17.92 -20.44
N ILE A 18 -2.94 -16.94 -21.30
CA ILE A 18 -1.96 -15.86 -21.51
C ILE A 18 -1.78 -15.02 -20.23
N LEU A 19 -2.89 -14.59 -19.62
CA LEU A 19 -2.85 -13.83 -18.35
C LEU A 19 -2.15 -14.62 -17.25
N LEU A 20 -2.42 -15.93 -17.15
CA LEU A 20 -1.75 -16.77 -16.16
C LEU A 20 -0.23 -16.80 -16.39
N LYS A 21 0.23 -16.98 -17.64
CA LYS A 21 1.66 -16.94 -17.96
C LYS A 21 2.29 -15.56 -17.68
N LEU A 22 1.59 -14.47 -18.00
CA LEU A 22 2.07 -13.12 -17.78
C LEU A 22 2.18 -12.76 -16.29
N THR A 23 1.35 -13.38 -15.45
CA THR A 23 1.31 -13.13 -14.00
C THR A 23 1.99 -14.20 -13.17
N SER A 24 2.63 -15.20 -13.82
CA SER A 24 3.41 -16.25 -13.15
C SER A 24 4.89 -15.87 -13.09
N GLY A 25 5.53 -16.16 -11.98
CA GLY A 25 6.95 -15.89 -11.77
C GLY A 25 7.23 -15.38 -10.36
N PRO A 26 8.51 -15.18 -10.03
CA PRO A 26 8.91 -14.57 -8.76
C PRO A 26 8.31 -13.17 -8.62
N ASN A 27 7.96 -12.83 -7.39
CA ASN A 27 7.42 -11.51 -7.09
C ASN A 27 8.38 -10.39 -7.48
N GLY A 28 7.86 -9.36 -8.14
CA GLY A 28 8.65 -8.26 -8.69
C GLY A 28 9.31 -8.58 -10.04
N HIS A 29 9.15 -9.79 -10.57
CA HIS A 29 9.78 -10.26 -11.82
C HIS A 29 8.84 -11.04 -12.74
N THR A 30 7.52 -10.89 -12.58
CA THR A 30 6.59 -11.48 -13.55
C THR A 30 6.77 -10.83 -14.93
N PRO A 31 6.44 -11.54 -16.02
CA PRO A 31 6.45 -10.92 -17.35
C PRO A 31 5.59 -9.64 -17.41
N MET A 32 4.46 -9.58 -16.72
CA MET A 32 3.60 -8.40 -16.69
C MET A 32 4.26 -7.22 -16.00
N GLU A 33 4.92 -7.43 -14.86
CA GLU A 33 5.70 -6.38 -14.18
C GLU A 33 6.85 -5.88 -15.06
N ASN A 34 7.57 -6.80 -15.70
CA ASN A 34 8.66 -6.44 -16.61
C ASN A 34 8.18 -5.61 -17.82
N ILE A 35 6.98 -5.94 -18.37
CA ILE A 35 6.34 -5.15 -19.43
C ILE A 35 6.09 -3.73 -18.95
N PHE A 36 5.50 -3.56 -17.78
CA PHE A 36 5.15 -2.24 -17.25
C PHE A 36 6.38 -1.42 -16.86
N TYR A 37 7.31 -1.99 -16.11
CA TYR A 37 8.51 -1.27 -15.65
C TYR A 37 9.49 -0.95 -16.78
N SER A 38 9.57 -1.77 -17.83
CA SER A 38 10.41 -1.47 -19.00
C SER A 38 9.74 -0.54 -20.01
N TYR A 39 8.43 -0.24 -19.84
CA TYR A 39 7.71 0.64 -20.76
C TYR A 39 8.22 2.06 -20.64
N ARG A 40 8.90 2.54 -21.72
CA ARG A 40 9.45 3.89 -21.78
C ARG A 40 10.44 4.24 -20.66
N ASP A 41 11.05 3.25 -20.03
CA ASP A 41 12.14 3.45 -19.09
C ASP A 41 13.48 3.53 -19.85
N PRO A 42 14.20 4.69 -19.80
CA PRO A 42 15.51 4.81 -20.42
C PRO A 42 16.54 3.83 -19.84
N GLY A 43 16.44 3.54 -18.53
CA GLY A 43 17.34 2.64 -17.81
C GLY A 43 17.03 1.16 -17.97
N ALA A 44 15.90 0.78 -18.57
CA ALA A 44 15.54 -0.62 -18.74
C ALA A 44 16.54 -1.34 -19.68
N GLU A 45 16.81 -2.61 -19.36
CA GLU A 45 17.68 -3.46 -20.16
C GLU A 45 17.22 -3.54 -21.61
N THR A 46 18.16 -3.45 -22.55
CA THR A 46 17.88 -3.50 -24.00
C THR A 46 17.14 -4.78 -24.38
N LEU A 47 17.48 -5.91 -23.75
CA LEU A 47 16.82 -7.19 -23.98
C LEU A 47 15.33 -7.14 -23.61
N HIS A 48 14.98 -6.51 -22.50
CA HIS A 48 13.59 -6.34 -22.09
C HIS A 48 12.83 -5.42 -23.05
N LYS A 49 13.44 -4.33 -23.52
CA LYS A 49 12.84 -3.42 -24.51
C LYS A 49 12.50 -4.15 -25.80
N ILE A 50 13.41 -4.98 -26.31
CA ILE A 50 13.18 -5.77 -27.54
C ILE A 50 12.13 -6.86 -27.31
N LYS A 51 12.28 -7.64 -26.23
CA LYS A 51 11.37 -8.75 -25.90
C LYS A 51 9.92 -8.32 -25.74
N TYR A 52 9.70 -7.14 -25.11
CA TYR A 52 8.36 -6.66 -24.80
C TYR A 52 7.84 -5.58 -25.76
N LEU A 53 8.55 -5.32 -26.88
CA LEU A 53 8.16 -4.32 -27.87
C LEU A 53 6.72 -4.46 -28.40
N PRO A 54 6.20 -5.65 -28.69
CA PRO A 54 4.78 -5.78 -29.11
C PRO A 54 3.80 -5.31 -28.04
N PHE A 55 4.07 -5.61 -26.77
CA PHE A 55 3.26 -5.17 -25.66
C PHE A 55 3.36 -3.65 -25.44
N HIS A 56 4.56 -3.09 -25.57
CA HIS A 56 4.77 -1.64 -25.47
C HIS A 56 4.00 -0.88 -26.57
N ARG A 57 3.96 -1.39 -27.79
CA ARG A 57 3.13 -0.81 -28.87
C ARG A 57 1.63 -0.89 -28.55
N ALA A 58 1.17 -2.01 -27.98
CA ALA A 58 -0.22 -2.13 -27.52
C ALA A 58 -0.54 -1.13 -26.40
N LEU A 59 0.38 -0.91 -25.45
CA LEU A 59 0.24 0.10 -24.41
C LEU A 59 0.21 1.53 -25.00
N ASP A 60 1.07 1.84 -25.98
CA ASP A 60 1.03 3.13 -26.70
C ASP A 60 -0.34 3.38 -27.34
N TYR A 61 -0.87 2.37 -28.02
CA TYR A 61 -2.19 2.46 -28.63
C TYR A 61 -3.31 2.67 -27.61
N PHE A 62 -3.26 1.94 -26.51
CA PHE A 62 -4.23 2.04 -25.41
C PHE A 62 -4.18 3.42 -24.74
N VAL A 63 -2.98 3.88 -24.36
CA VAL A 63 -2.77 5.19 -23.73
C VAL A 63 -3.28 6.32 -24.63
N ALA A 64 -3.00 6.26 -25.95
CA ALA A 64 -3.49 7.24 -26.91
C ALA A 64 -5.02 7.36 -26.95
N ARG A 65 -5.75 6.27 -26.68
CA ARG A 65 -7.21 6.25 -26.67
C ARG A 65 -7.87 6.66 -25.37
N THR A 66 -7.14 6.62 -24.25
CA THR A 66 -7.69 6.98 -22.93
C THR A 66 -7.77 8.49 -22.72
N GLY A 67 -7.12 9.30 -23.55
CA GLY A 67 -6.96 10.73 -23.34
C GLY A 67 -6.07 11.09 -22.15
N ILE A 68 -5.46 10.12 -21.48
CA ILE A 68 -4.53 10.35 -20.36
C ILE A 68 -3.19 10.82 -20.93
N PRO A 69 -2.63 11.94 -20.45
CA PRO A 69 -1.29 12.36 -20.83
C PRO A 69 -0.28 11.21 -20.62
N ARG A 70 0.54 10.92 -21.65
CA ARG A 70 1.47 9.78 -21.64
C ARG A 70 2.37 9.74 -20.43
N GLU A 71 2.95 10.88 -20.05
CA GLU A 71 3.80 10.99 -18.86
C GLU A 71 3.06 10.61 -17.57
N LYS A 72 1.81 11.04 -17.46
CA LYS A 72 0.94 10.66 -16.32
C LYS A 72 0.64 9.17 -16.31
N ALA A 73 0.42 8.55 -17.48
CA ALA A 73 0.22 7.11 -17.58
C ALA A 73 1.47 6.33 -17.17
N ILE A 74 2.66 6.77 -17.60
CA ILE A 74 3.93 6.16 -17.20
C ILE A 74 4.11 6.25 -15.69
N ASN A 75 4.11 7.45 -15.13
CA ASN A 75 4.46 7.68 -13.72
C ASN A 75 3.39 7.23 -12.72
N LYS A 76 2.11 7.31 -13.07
CA LYS A 76 0.99 7.00 -12.16
C LYS A 76 0.40 5.60 -12.34
N VAL A 77 0.67 4.95 -13.47
CA VAL A 77 0.14 3.62 -13.76
C VAL A 77 1.26 2.61 -13.90
N PHE A 78 2.11 2.76 -14.91
CA PHE A 78 3.06 1.70 -15.28
C PHE A 78 4.32 1.64 -14.41
N HIS A 79 4.76 2.76 -13.85
CA HIS A 79 5.90 2.82 -12.92
C HIS A 79 5.47 3.00 -11.46
N HIS A 80 4.16 3.09 -11.20
CA HIS A 80 3.64 3.19 -9.84
C HIS A 80 3.43 1.80 -9.26
N GLN A 81 4.29 1.40 -8.35
CA GLN A 81 4.36 0.06 -7.78
C GLN A 81 3.01 -0.50 -7.28
N PRO A 82 2.21 0.23 -6.46
CA PRO A 82 0.91 -0.27 -6.00
C PRO A 82 -0.04 -0.55 -7.17
N THR A 83 -0.04 0.31 -8.20
CA THR A 83 -0.90 0.14 -9.38
C THR A 83 -0.48 -1.10 -10.16
N VAL A 84 0.81 -1.31 -10.40
CA VAL A 84 1.31 -2.49 -11.11
C VAL A 84 0.95 -3.77 -10.34
N ARG A 85 1.14 -3.80 -9.02
CA ARG A 85 0.75 -4.96 -8.21
C ARG A 85 -0.75 -5.21 -8.23
N THR A 86 -1.57 -4.15 -8.20
CA THR A 86 -3.03 -4.26 -8.36
C THR A 86 -3.40 -4.86 -9.71
N LEU A 87 -2.75 -4.42 -10.79
CA LEU A 87 -2.99 -4.95 -12.13
C LEU A 87 -2.58 -6.43 -12.23
N VAL A 88 -1.44 -6.81 -11.65
CA VAL A 88 -1.00 -8.22 -11.63
C VAL A 88 -1.97 -9.08 -10.82
N ASN A 89 -2.37 -8.65 -9.61
CA ASN A 89 -3.36 -9.38 -8.80
C ASN A 89 -4.71 -9.52 -9.53
N THR A 90 -5.19 -8.44 -10.14
CA THR A 90 -6.44 -8.45 -10.92
C THR A 90 -6.35 -9.40 -12.12
N ALA A 91 -5.29 -9.30 -12.92
CA ALA A 91 -5.09 -10.14 -14.08
C ALA A 91 -4.96 -11.63 -13.70
N ARG A 92 -4.24 -11.93 -12.61
CA ARG A 92 -4.11 -13.29 -12.06
C ARG A 92 -5.45 -13.81 -11.55
N SER A 93 -6.24 -12.96 -10.91
CA SER A 93 -7.58 -13.31 -10.43
C SER A 93 -8.53 -13.65 -11.58
N ILE A 94 -8.50 -12.86 -12.66
CA ILE A 94 -9.26 -13.14 -13.90
C ILE A 94 -8.77 -14.43 -14.57
N ALA A 95 -7.45 -14.63 -14.61
CA ALA A 95 -6.89 -15.86 -15.19
C ALA A 95 -7.40 -17.14 -14.51
N VAL A 96 -7.49 -17.10 -13.17
CA VAL A 96 -7.89 -18.26 -12.35
C VAL A 96 -9.42 -18.39 -12.23
N ARG A 97 -10.13 -17.29 -11.96
CA ARG A 97 -11.56 -17.29 -11.60
C ARG A 97 -12.47 -16.78 -12.71
N GLY A 98 -11.91 -16.22 -13.78
CA GLY A 98 -12.67 -15.50 -14.79
C GLY A 98 -13.04 -14.08 -14.34
N LEU A 99 -13.55 -13.29 -15.28
CA LEU A 99 -14.17 -12.01 -14.99
C LEU A 99 -15.63 -12.27 -14.58
N VAL A 100 -15.97 -11.94 -13.34
CA VAL A 100 -17.30 -12.16 -12.74
C VAL A 100 -17.71 -10.90 -11.96
N ALA A 101 -19.01 -10.68 -11.82
CA ALA A 101 -19.55 -9.57 -11.04
C ALA A 101 -20.28 -10.10 -9.79
N PRO A 102 -19.86 -9.75 -8.58
CA PRO A 102 -18.67 -8.95 -8.23
C PRO A 102 -17.37 -9.74 -8.47
N GLN A 103 -16.29 -9.02 -8.83
CA GLN A 103 -15.00 -9.66 -9.08
C GLN A 103 -14.45 -10.32 -7.81
N ARG A 104 -14.03 -11.58 -7.95
CA ARG A 104 -13.40 -12.34 -6.86
C ARG A 104 -11.89 -12.31 -7.01
N PHE A 105 -11.23 -11.59 -6.13
CA PHE A 105 -9.76 -11.53 -6.08
C PHE A 105 -9.17 -12.76 -5.41
N LEU A 106 -7.95 -13.14 -5.81
CA LEU A 106 -7.16 -14.20 -5.17
C LEU A 106 -6.55 -13.72 -3.86
N ALA A 107 -6.20 -12.44 -3.80
CA ALA A 107 -5.70 -11.79 -2.60
C ALA A 107 -6.34 -10.39 -2.45
N PRO A 108 -6.45 -9.85 -1.22
CA PRO A 108 -7.00 -8.52 -0.99
C PRO A 108 -6.18 -7.43 -1.69
N LEU A 109 -6.83 -6.31 -2.03
CA LEU A 109 -6.17 -5.14 -2.60
C LEU A 109 -5.59 -4.20 -1.53
N LEU A 110 -6.11 -4.30 -0.33
CA LEU A 110 -5.65 -3.58 0.86
C LEU A 110 -5.76 -4.50 2.08
N VAL A 111 -4.72 -4.51 2.89
CA VAL A 111 -4.75 -5.09 4.23
C VAL A 111 -4.56 -3.97 5.24
N VAL A 112 -5.47 -3.86 6.20
CA VAL A 112 -5.25 -3.05 7.40
C VAL A 112 -4.73 -3.98 8.47
N TRP A 113 -3.51 -3.72 8.93
CA TRP A 113 -2.83 -4.57 9.89
C TRP A 113 -2.57 -3.84 11.21
N ASN A 114 -3.23 -4.27 12.25
CA ASN A 114 -2.98 -3.84 13.61
C ASN A 114 -1.73 -4.58 14.13
N ILE A 115 -0.57 -3.92 14.02
CA ILE A 115 0.73 -4.52 14.29
C ILE A 115 0.98 -4.76 15.78
N THR A 116 0.35 -3.95 16.63
CA THR A 116 0.43 -4.04 18.09
C THR A 116 -0.88 -3.57 18.74
N ASN A 117 -1.17 -4.07 19.93
CA ASN A 117 -2.23 -3.55 20.78
C ASN A 117 -1.74 -2.48 21.78
N ALA A 118 -0.42 -2.28 21.86
CA ALA A 118 0.15 -1.24 22.70
C ALA A 118 -0.15 0.15 22.14
N CYS A 119 -0.57 1.07 23.01
CA CYS A 119 -0.81 2.47 22.67
C CYS A 119 -0.41 3.38 23.81
N ASN A 120 0.09 4.54 23.48
CA ASN A 120 0.42 5.60 24.44
C ASN A 120 -0.75 6.56 24.72
N LEU A 121 -1.94 6.29 24.15
CA LEU A 121 -3.20 7.00 24.41
C LEU A 121 -4.28 6.04 24.93
N THR A 122 -5.35 6.60 25.51
CA THR A 122 -6.49 5.86 26.09
C THR A 122 -7.81 6.38 25.56
N CYS A 123 -7.97 6.36 24.22
CA CYS A 123 -9.10 6.97 23.53
C CYS A 123 -10.44 6.33 23.93
N LYS A 124 -11.46 7.15 24.15
CA LYS A 124 -12.82 6.69 24.54
C LYS A 124 -13.50 5.83 23.48
N HIS A 125 -13.17 6.04 22.21
CA HIS A 125 -13.75 5.35 21.03
C HIS A 125 -12.85 4.23 20.48
N CYS A 126 -11.84 3.79 21.25
CA CYS A 126 -10.87 2.81 20.76
C CYS A 126 -11.55 1.47 20.47
N TYR A 127 -11.71 1.13 19.19
CA TYR A 127 -12.31 -0.14 18.77
C TYR A 127 -11.44 -1.37 19.07
N GLN A 128 -10.12 -1.17 19.29
CA GLN A 128 -9.20 -2.22 19.64
C GLN A 128 -9.04 -2.45 21.14
N ASN A 129 -9.60 -1.58 21.97
CA ASN A 129 -9.34 -1.57 23.42
C ASN A 129 -7.83 -1.61 23.71
N ALA A 130 -7.08 -0.78 22.99
CA ALA A 130 -5.64 -0.71 23.12
C ALA A 130 -5.21 -0.33 24.54
N THR A 131 -4.09 -0.88 24.99
CA THR A 131 -3.55 -0.67 26.33
C THR A 131 -2.13 -0.12 26.29
N ALA A 132 -1.58 0.30 27.42
CA ALA A 132 -0.20 0.75 27.48
C ALA A 132 0.84 -0.37 27.27
N ARG A 133 0.41 -1.62 27.24
CA ARG A 133 1.29 -2.80 27.12
C ARG A 133 0.88 -3.65 25.92
N ARG A 134 1.85 -4.33 25.33
CA ARG A 134 1.62 -5.35 24.31
C ARG A 134 0.83 -6.53 24.90
N SER A 135 -0.04 -7.12 24.09
CA SER A 135 -0.68 -8.38 24.43
C SER A 135 0.34 -9.53 24.37
N GLY A 136 0.15 -10.54 25.22
CA GLY A 136 1.06 -11.71 25.27
C GLY A 136 0.99 -12.62 24.04
N ASP A 137 -0.06 -12.46 23.22
CA ASP A 137 -0.33 -13.22 21.99
C ASP A 137 -0.01 -12.44 20.71
N GLU A 138 0.62 -11.26 20.82
CA GLU A 138 1.11 -10.54 19.65
C GLU A 138 2.21 -11.30 18.92
N LEU A 139 2.19 -11.22 17.59
CA LEU A 139 3.21 -11.79 16.73
C LEU A 139 4.61 -11.33 17.15
N CYS A 140 5.57 -12.23 17.19
CA CYS A 140 6.97 -11.87 17.35
C CYS A 140 7.55 -11.26 16.04
N ARG A 141 8.74 -10.70 16.12
CA ARG A 141 9.40 -10.05 14.96
C ARG A 141 9.48 -10.98 13.73
N ALA A 142 9.85 -12.23 13.92
CA ALA A 142 10.00 -13.18 12.82
C ALA A 142 8.65 -13.45 12.14
N GLU A 143 7.58 -13.59 12.91
CA GLU A 143 6.23 -13.78 12.39
C GLU A 143 5.72 -12.52 11.68
N LYS A 144 5.98 -11.32 12.20
CA LYS A 144 5.64 -10.06 11.53
C LYS A 144 6.34 -9.92 10.17
N ILE A 145 7.61 -10.31 10.09
CA ILE A 145 8.35 -10.36 8.84
C ILE A 145 7.74 -11.37 7.87
N ALA A 146 7.38 -12.56 8.35
CA ALA A 146 6.72 -13.59 7.54
C ALA A 146 5.36 -13.13 6.99
N VAL A 147 4.61 -12.31 7.73
CA VAL A 147 3.37 -11.69 7.23
C VAL A 147 3.68 -10.82 5.99
N ILE A 148 4.70 -9.96 6.04
CA ILE A 148 5.09 -9.14 4.88
C ILE A 148 5.49 -10.01 3.69
N ASP A 149 6.23 -11.11 3.92
CA ASP A 149 6.61 -12.05 2.86
C ASP A 149 5.36 -12.66 2.20
N GLN A 150 4.42 -13.16 3.00
CA GLN A 150 3.16 -13.73 2.49
C GLN A 150 2.32 -12.70 1.72
N LEU A 151 2.20 -11.47 2.22
CA LEU A 151 1.47 -10.40 1.54
C LEU A 151 2.12 -10.06 0.19
N SER A 152 3.45 -10.05 0.18
CA SER A 152 4.22 -9.83 -1.05
C SER A 152 4.02 -10.96 -2.06
N GLU A 153 4.17 -12.22 -1.66
CA GLU A 153 4.03 -13.39 -2.52
C GLU A 153 2.63 -13.52 -3.13
N ASN A 154 1.62 -13.06 -2.42
CA ASN A 154 0.24 -13.05 -2.90
C ASN A 154 -0.13 -11.77 -3.66
N TYR A 155 0.83 -10.90 -4.00
CA TYR A 155 0.59 -9.66 -4.75
C TYR A 155 -0.40 -8.71 -4.08
N VAL A 156 -0.45 -8.68 -2.75
CA VAL A 156 -1.18 -7.65 -2.01
C VAL A 156 -0.51 -6.30 -2.30
N PRO A 157 -1.21 -5.35 -2.93
CA PRO A 157 -0.55 -4.12 -3.38
C PRO A 157 -0.26 -3.13 -2.26
N MET A 158 -1.07 -3.13 -1.19
CA MET A 158 -0.98 -2.11 -0.15
C MET A 158 -1.30 -2.68 1.24
N VAL A 159 -0.52 -2.25 2.22
CA VAL A 159 -0.72 -2.53 3.64
C VAL A 159 -0.81 -1.21 4.40
N ALA A 160 -1.91 -0.99 5.12
CA ALA A 160 -2.04 0.09 6.08
C ALA A 160 -1.66 -0.46 7.46
N ILE A 161 -0.50 -0.05 7.97
CA ILE A 161 -0.08 -0.40 9.33
C ILE A 161 -0.82 0.52 10.30
N ALA A 162 -1.57 -0.09 11.20
CA ALA A 162 -2.34 0.52 12.25
C ALA A 162 -2.09 -0.25 13.57
N GLY A 163 -2.98 -0.12 14.53
CA GLY A 163 -2.90 -0.87 15.78
C GLY A 163 -3.37 -0.04 16.95
N GLY A 164 -2.79 -0.25 18.08
CA GLY A 164 -2.82 0.72 19.16
C GLY A 164 -2.11 1.98 18.68
N GLU A 165 -0.79 2.03 18.83
CA GLU A 165 0.06 3.04 18.17
C GLU A 165 1.26 2.33 17.52
N PRO A 166 1.34 2.30 16.18
CA PRO A 166 2.41 1.57 15.49
C PRO A 166 3.83 2.00 15.87
N LEU A 167 4.02 3.29 16.15
CA LEU A 167 5.33 3.84 16.54
C LEU A 167 5.80 3.41 17.94
N THR A 168 4.94 2.76 18.74
CA THR A 168 5.33 2.12 20.00
C THR A 168 5.86 0.70 19.81
N ASP A 169 5.62 0.08 18.63
CA ASP A 169 6.09 -1.27 18.37
C ASP A 169 7.60 -1.26 18.02
N PRO A 170 8.44 -1.95 18.80
CA PRO A 170 9.87 -2.00 18.53
C PRO A 170 10.23 -2.70 17.22
N ASP A 171 9.31 -3.54 16.69
CA ASP A 171 9.51 -4.31 15.47
C ASP A 171 9.06 -3.56 14.21
N LEU A 172 8.37 -2.41 14.34
CA LEU A 172 7.87 -1.62 13.22
C LEU A 172 8.96 -1.37 12.16
N TRP A 173 10.14 -1.00 12.61
CA TRP A 173 11.23 -0.65 11.69
C TRP A 173 11.72 -1.83 10.85
N ALA A 174 11.81 -3.03 11.44
CA ALA A 174 12.16 -4.24 10.71
C ALA A 174 11.05 -4.65 9.72
N VAL A 175 9.80 -4.40 10.08
CA VAL A 175 8.64 -4.63 9.20
C VAL A 175 8.66 -3.67 8.01
N LEU A 176 8.95 -2.38 8.22
CA LEU A 176 9.06 -1.39 7.15
C LEU A 176 10.23 -1.69 6.21
N GLU A 177 11.40 -2.06 6.77
CA GLU A 177 12.57 -2.51 6.00
C GLU A 177 12.22 -3.70 5.10
N ARG A 178 11.57 -4.72 5.67
CA ARG A 178 11.14 -5.89 4.91
C ARG A 178 10.12 -5.55 3.83
N ALA A 179 9.18 -4.67 4.13
CA ALA A 179 8.19 -4.22 3.16
C ALA A 179 8.86 -3.47 1.98
N GLN A 180 9.87 -2.66 2.24
CA GLN A 180 10.66 -1.99 1.21
C GLN A 180 11.41 -2.99 0.32
N GLU A 181 12.12 -3.96 0.92
CA GLU A 181 12.81 -5.05 0.19
C GLU A 181 11.85 -5.83 -0.71
N LYS A 182 10.67 -6.14 -0.19
CA LYS A 182 9.63 -6.91 -0.89
C LYS A 182 8.73 -6.07 -1.80
N ARG A 183 9.00 -4.78 -1.91
CA ARG A 183 8.21 -3.85 -2.73
C ARG A 183 6.72 -3.89 -2.36
N VAL A 184 6.39 -3.96 -1.08
CA VAL A 184 5.03 -3.80 -0.55
C VAL A 184 4.84 -2.34 -0.19
N TYR A 185 3.81 -1.72 -0.75
CA TYR A 185 3.50 -0.32 -0.43
C TYR A 185 2.87 -0.25 0.96
N VAL A 186 3.48 0.53 1.83
CA VAL A 186 3.02 0.70 3.22
C VAL A 186 2.53 2.12 3.44
N THR A 187 1.41 2.24 4.13
CA THR A 187 0.93 3.47 4.76
C THR A 187 0.87 3.26 6.26
N ILE A 188 0.94 4.35 7.03
CA ILE A 188 0.88 4.29 8.50
C ILE A 188 -0.29 5.12 8.97
N ALA A 189 -1.16 4.53 9.81
CA ALA A 189 -2.21 5.23 10.55
C ALA A 189 -1.75 5.36 12.01
N THR A 190 -1.61 6.58 12.51
CA THR A 190 -1.03 6.91 13.81
C THR A 190 -1.81 7.98 14.54
N ASN A 191 -1.69 8.02 15.87
CA ASN A 191 -2.18 9.14 16.65
C ASN A 191 -1.32 10.41 16.53
N GLY A 192 -0.17 10.32 15.87
CA GLY A 192 0.71 11.44 15.57
C GLY A 192 1.64 11.89 16.68
N THR A 193 1.42 11.48 17.92
CA THR A 193 2.17 12.01 19.09
C THR A 193 3.64 11.62 19.12
N LEU A 194 4.04 10.63 18.33
CA LEU A 194 5.42 10.14 18.22
C LEU A 194 6.08 10.48 16.87
N LEU A 195 5.46 11.31 16.06
CA LEU A 195 6.00 11.79 14.78
C LEU A 195 7.03 12.92 14.98
N THR A 196 8.10 12.60 15.70
CA THR A 196 9.27 13.49 15.81
C THR A 196 9.95 13.62 14.44
N PRO A 197 10.74 14.69 14.17
CA PRO A 197 11.50 14.82 12.92
C PRO A 197 12.31 13.56 12.61
N ARG A 198 13.02 13.01 13.60
CA ARG A 198 13.79 11.76 13.46
C ARG A 198 12.93 10.56 13.02
N ASN A 199 11.74 10.40 13.59
CA ASN A 199 10.85 9.30 13.24
C ASN A 199 10.25 9.49 11.84
N VAL A 200 9.93 10.73 11.47
CA VAL A 200 9.45 11.07 10.11
C VAL A 200 10.52 10.77 9.06
N ASP A 201 11.77 11.22 9.27
CA ASP A 201 12.90 10.91 8.40
C ASP A 201 13.09 9.39 8.25
N ARG A 202 13.00 8.66 9.37
CA ARG A 202 13.13 7.20 9.36
C ARG A 202 12.00 6.50 8.61
N ILE A 203 10.75 6.94 8.79
CA ILE A 203 9.59 6.47 8.03
C ILE A 203 9.82 6.69 6.53
N ALA A 204 10.27 7.88 6.14
CA ALA A 204 10.57 8.23 4.76
C ALA A 204 11.68 7.34 4.15
N SER A 205 12.73 7.05 4.92
CA SER A 205 13.87 6.24 4.46
C SER A 205 13.47 4.80 4.09
N PHE A 206 12.39 4.27 4.67
CA PHE A 206 11.81 2.98 4.30
C PHE A 206 10.78 3.07 3.16
N GLY A 207 10.69 4.22 2.48
CA GLY A 207 9.83 4.37 1.30
C GLY A 207 8.35 4.58 1.59
N VAL A 208 7.94 4.81 2.84
CA VAL A 208 6.57 5.18 3.18
C VAL A 208 6.26 6.56 2.61
N LYS A 209 5.18 6.66 1.83
CA LYS A 209 4.78 7.91 1.12
C LYS A 209 3.50 8.55 1.65
N TYR A 210 2.83 7.90 2.60
CA TYR A 210 1.58 8.39 3.18
C TYR A 210 1.48 8.02 4.64
N VAL A 211 1.22 9.01 5.46
CA VAL A 211 0.94 8.88 6.90
C VAL A 211 -0.41 9.53 7.18
N GLU A 212 -1.33 8.76 7.76
CA GLU A 212 -2.62 9.24 8.22
C GLU A 212 -2.57 9.50 9.71
N VAL A 213 -2.88 10.74 10.10
CA VAL A 213 -2.83 11.18 11.49
C VAL A 213 -4.23 11.43 12.02
N SER A 214 -4.53 10.86 13.16
CA SER A 214 -5.83 11.01 13.81
C SER A 214 -5.91 12.33 14.59
N LEU A 215 -6.79 13.25 14.15
CA LEU A 215 -7.05 14.52 14.82
C LEU A 215 -8.56 14.81 14.86
N ASP A 216 -9.20 14.68 16.02
CA ASP A 216 -10.66 14.72 16.14
C ASP A 216 -11.24 16.11 16.40
N SER A 217 -10.43 17.06 16.84
CA SER A 217 -10.88 18.42 17.12
C SER A 217 -9.80 19.45 16.89
N SER A 218 -10.20 20.64 16.46
CA SER A 218 -9.32 21.82 16.47
C SER A 218 -9.11 22.41 17.87
N ASP A 219 -10.03 22.10 18.82
CA ASP A 219 -9.91 22.48 20.22
C ASP A 219 -9.05 21.47 20.98
N PRO A 220 -7.94 21.91 21.62
CA PRO A 220 -7.04 21.04 22.37
C PRO A 220 -7.74 20.26 23.49
N SER A 221 -8.61 20.92 24.24
CA SER A 221 -9.27 20.31 25.39
C SER A 221 -10.23 19.19 24.99
N THR A 222 -10.97 19.40 23.90
CA THR A 222 -11.88 18.41 23.33
C THR A 222 -11.11 17.20 22.80
N HIS A 223 -10.05 17.42 22.04
CA HIS A 223 -9.22 16.33 21.52
C HIS A 223 -8.58 15.52 22.66
N ASP A 224 -7.96 16.20 23.63
CA ASP A 224 -7.29 15.53 24.77
C ASP A 224 -8.29 14.71 25.59
N ALA A 225 -9.49 15.26 25.85
CA ALA A 225 -10.53 14.56 26.58
C ALA A 225 -11.04 13.31 25.82
N PHE A 226 -11.06 13.36 24.48
CA PHE A 226 -11.47 12.25 23.63
C PHE A 226 -10.37 11.18 23.49
N ARG A 227 -9.13 11.60 23.38
CA ARG A 227 -7.94 10.72 23.32
C ARG A 227 -7.45 10.23 24.67
N GLY A 228 -7.95 10.79 25.77
CA GLY A 228 -7.73 10.35 27.14
C GLY A 228 -6.38 10.73 27.75
N VAL A 229 -5.59 11.57 27.08
CA VAL A 229 -4.26 11.97 27.54
C VAL A 229 -4.06 13.48 27.35
N PRO A 230 -3.84 14.26 28.42
CA PRO A 230 -3.53 15.69 28.33
C PRO A 230 -2.29 15.98 27.45
N GLY A 231 -2.39 17.02 26.63
CA GLY A 231 -1.32 17.44 25.73
C GLY A 231 -1.17 16.53 24.49
N ALA A 232 -2.08 15.60 24.25
CA ALA A 232 -2.09 14.79 23.04
C ALA A 232 -2.23 15.66 21.79
N TRP A 233 -3.16 16.64 21.82
CA TRP A 233 -3.39 17.57 20.71
C TRP A 233 -2.12 18.28 20.27
N ALA A 234 -1.40 18.88 21.21
CA ALA A 234 -0.20 19.64 20.89
C ALA A 234 0.87 18.76 20.22
N ARG A 235 1.11 17.55 20.75
CA ARG A 235 2.04 16.59 20.16
C ARG A 235 1.57 16.07 18.79
N THR A 236 0.28 15.86 18.62
CA THR A 236 -0.30 15.42 17.34
C THR A 236 -0.15 16.50 16.28
N VAL A 237 -0.44 17.77 16.62
CA VAL A 237 -0.27 18.90 15.69
C VAL A 237 1.20 19.11 15.33
N GLU A 238 2.11 19.03 16.30
CA GLU A 238 3.56 19.05 16.04
C GLU A 238 3.95 17.91 15.09
N GLY A 239 3.45 16.69 15.32
CA GLY A 239 3.67 15.54 14.46
C GLY A 239 3.16 15.74 13.02
N ILE A 240 1.98 16.34 12.86
CA ILE A 240 1.45 16.72 11.54
C ILE A 240 2.38 17.73 10.86
N GLN A 241 2.84 18.75 11.56
CA GLN A 241 3.76 19.75 11.02
C GLN A 241 5.07 19.12 10.56
N ASN A 242 5.63 18.19 11.33
CA ASN A 242 6.83 17.46 10.96
C ASN A 242 6.64 16.63 9.68
N VAL A 243 5.50 15.95 9.52
CA VAL A 243 5.19 15.20 8.29
C VAL A 243 4.99 16.12 7.11
N VAL A 244 4.25 17.23 7.27
CA VAL A 244 3.98 18.20 6.20
C VAL A 244 5.26 18.89 5.73
N ALA A 245 6.21 19.10 6.62
CA ALA A 245 7.53 19.68 6.30
C ALA A 245 8.42 18.71 5.50
N HIS A 246 8.15 17.39 5.54
CA HIS A 246 8.96 16.40 4.82
C HIS A 246 8.53 16.28 3.36
N PRO A 247 9.45 16.47 2.36
CA PRO A 247 9.11 16.56 0.94
C PRO A 247 8.56 15.25 0.34
N ASP A 248 8.90 14.11 0.92
CA ASP A 248 8.61 12.79 0.36
C ASP A 248 7.37 12.11 0.94
N ILE A 249 6.76 12.65 1.99
CA ILE A 249 5.60 12.06 2.66
C ILE A 249 4.39 12.96 2.53
N ARG A 250 3.24 12.38 2.25
CA ARG A 250 1.95 13.06 2.30
C ARG A 250 1.29 12.80 3.64
N CYS A 251 0.73 13.85 4.23
CA CYS A 251 -0.07 13.76 5.44
C CYS A 251 -1.56 13.72 5.08
N GLY A 252 -2.26 12.73 5.61
CA GLY A 252 -3.72 12.70 5.66
C GLY A 252 -4.20 12.89 7.09
N MET A 253 -5.44 13.33 7.27
CA MET A 253 -6.08 13.41 8.58
C MET A 253 -7.30 12.50 8.63
N ALA A 254 -7.39 11.71 9.71
CA ALA A 254 -8.58 10.93 10.05
C ALA A 254 -9.28 11.61 11.23
N VAL A 255 -10.59 11.81 11.10
CA VAL A 255 -11.42 12.49 12.11
C VAL A 255 -12.60 11.59 12.46
N CYS A 256 -12.85 11.42 13.76
CA CYS A 256 -14.05 10.77 14.27
C CYS A 256 -15.04 11.84 14.75
N PHE A 257 -16.27 11.84 14.22
CA PHE A 257 -17.33 12.79 14.58
C PHE A 257 -18.29 12.16 15.58
#